data_2625573910beba8cdf24a3c9ed4ca867
#
_entry.id   2625573910beba8cdf24a3c9ed4ca867
#
_cell.length_a   1.000
_cell.length_b   1.000
_cell.length_c   1.000
_cell.angle_alpha   90.00
_cell.angle_beta   90.00
_cell.angle_gamma   90.00
#
_symmetry.space_group_name_H-M   'P 1'
#
loop_
_entity.id
_entity.type
_entity.pdbx_description
1 polymer ?
#
loop_
_entity_poly.entity_id
_entity_poly.type
_entity_poly.pdbx_seq_one_letter_code
_entity_poly.pdbx_strand_id
1 'polypeptide(L)'
;MVKSVYTAPHVTLMDEIDVSALVALRERTKPLAEKKGVKLTYLPFIVKALVAACRQFPVMNAMIDEEKQEIVYKKYYNIGIATDTDNGLLVPVIHDADRKNVWSVAAAIKDLAVRGREGKLSPNEMKGGTISITNIGSVGGMFFTPVINFPEVAILGAGRITEKPVVKNGEIAVGHVMALSLSFDHRIVDGATAQSFLNYIKQLLADPELLVLEV
;
A
#
# COMPACT_ATOMS: atom_id res chain seq x y z
N MET A 1 -9.56 -6.83 -14.20
CA MET A 1 -10.40 -7.23 -13.04
C MET A 1 -11.10 -8.58 -13.26
N VAL A 2 -11.89 -8.78 -14.34
CA VAL A 2 -12.57 -10.06 -14.62
C VAL A 2 -11.58 -11.24 -14.61
N LYS A 3 -10.49 -11.18 -15.39
CA LYS A 3 -9.45 -12.22 -15.39
C LYS A 3 -8.92 -12.50 -13.98
N SER A 4 -8.66 -11.46 -13.16
CA SER A 4 -8.17 -11.62 -11.80
C SER A 4 -9.11 -12.44 -10.91
N VAL A 5 -10.39 -12.08 -10.91
CA VAL A 5 -11.41 -12.74 -10.06
C VAL A 5 -11.64 -14.19 -10.43
N TYR A 6 -11.58 -14.51 -11.75
CA TYR A 6 -11.80 -15.89 -12.21
C TYR A 6 -10.55 -16.78 -12.19
N THR A 7 -9.35 -16.20 -12.08
CA THR A 7 -8.10 -16.96 -12.11
C THR A 7 -7.44 -17.09 -10.74
N ALA A 8 -7.44 -16.02 -9.95
CA ALA A 8 -6.79 -15.99 -8.63
C ALA A 8 -7.83 -16.23 -7.52
N PRO A 9 -7.77 -17.34 -6.77
CA PRO A 9 -8.59 -17.51 -5.56
C PRO A 9 -8.19 -16.46 -4.52
N HIS A 10 -9.00 -15.39 -4.40
CA HIS A 10 -8.75 -14.32 -3.45
C HIS A 10 -9.07 -14.74 -2.02
N VAL A 11 -8.13 -14.54 -1.13
CA VAL A 11 -8.37 -14.47 0.32
C VAL A 11 -8.02 -13.07 0.77
N THR A 12 -8.81 -12.51 1.69
CA THR A 12 -8.59 -11.16 2.22
C THR A 12 -8.47 -11.21 3.73
N LEU A 13 -7.34 -10.75 4.24
CA LEU A 13 -7.15 -10.46 5.66
C LEU A 13 -7.53 -9.01 5.94
N MET A 14 -8.24 -8.78 7.03
CA MET A 14 -8.64 -7.45 7.48
C MET A 14 -8.16 -7.25 8.90
N ASP A 15 -7.49 -6.13 9.15
CA ASP A 15 -6.88 -5.86 10.45
C ASP A 15 -6.84 -4.36 10.74
N GLU A 16 -6.57 -4.02 11.99
CA GLU A 16 -6.44 -2.64 12.45
C GLU A 16 -5.08 -2.41 13.10
N ILE A 17 -4.60 -1.17 13.02
CA ILE A 17 -3.35 -0.76 13.66
C ILE A 17 -3.46 0.64 14.24
N ASP A 18 -2.99 0.84 15.46
CA ASP A 18 -2.80 2.16 16.05
C ASP A 18 -1.62 2.87 15.38
N VAL A 19 -1.92 3.92 14.66
CA VAL A 19 -0.95 4.76 13.93
C VAL A 19 -0.78 6.14 14.58
N SER A 20 -1.06 6.28 15.88
CA SER A 20 -0.97 7.57 16.58
C SER A 20 0.41 8.21 16.46
N ALA A 21 1.49 7.42 16.52
CA ALA A 21 2.85 7.93 16.35
C ALA A 21 3.08 8.46 14.91
N LEU A 22 2.56 7.77 13.90
CA LEU A 22 2.62 8.21 12.50
C LEU A 22 1.81 9.49 12.26
N VAL A 23 0.64 9.61 12.90
CA VAL A 23 -0.18 10.84 12.87
C VAL A 23 0.59 12.00 13.46
N ALA A 24 1.18 11.81 14.65
CA ALA A 24 1.99 12.84 15.31
C ALA A 24 3.22 13.24 14.47
N LEU A 25 3.92 12.27 13.87
CA LEU A 25 5.04 12.54 12.97
C LEU A 25 4.59 13.39 11.78
N ARG A 26 3.51 13.01 11.11
CA ARG A 26 2.99 13.74 9.95
C ARG A 26 2.63 15.19 10.32
N GLU A 27 1.91 15.41 11.41
CA GLU A 27 1.55 16.77 11.85
C GLU A 27 2.79 17.60 12.19
N ARG A 28 3.76 17.05 12.90
CA ARG A 28 5.04 17.73 13.22
C ARG A 28 5.84 18.08 11.97
N THR A 29 5.78 17.27 10.91
CA THR A 29 6.55 17.49 9.68
C THR A 29 5.79 18.29 8.61
N LYS A 30 4.51 18.61 8.82
CA LYS A 30 3.67 19.36 7.90
C LYS A 30 4.26 20.70 7.47
N PRO A 31 4.81 21.57 8.37
CA PRO A 31 5.42 22.83 7.96
C PRO A 31 6.65 22.64 7.04
N LEU A 32 7.40 21.55 7.24
CA LEU A 32 8.53 21.22 6.38
C LEU A 32 8.06 20.74 4.99
N ALA A 33 6.97 19.97 4.95
CA ALA A 33 6.34 19.52 3.71
C ALA A 33 5.87 20.74 2.86
N GLU A 34 5.23 21.71 3.50
CA GLU A 34 4.77 22.95 2.87
C GLU A 34 5.94 23.75 2.26
N LYS A 35 7.05 23.91 3.02
CA LYS A 35 8.28 24.56 2.52
C LYS A 35 8.89 23.83 1.30
N LYS A 36 8.70 22.51 1.20
CA LYS A 36 9.16 21.69 0.06
C LYS A 36 8.13 21.65 -1.09
N GLY A 37 6.96 22.29 -0.96
CA GLY A 37 5.87 22.23 -1.95
C GLY A 37 5.23 20.86 -2.11
N VAL A 38 5.41 19.96 -1.12
CA VAL A 38 4.93 18.59 -1.15
C VAL A 38 3.72 18.43 -0.22
N LYS A 39 2.63 17.86 -0.73
CA LYS A 39 1.48 17.46 0.11
C LYS A 39 1.77 16.11 0.76
N LEU A 40 2.22 16.09 2.01
CA LEU A 40 2.50 14.87 2.74
C LEU A 40 1.21 14.27 3.30
N THR A 41 0.82 13.10 2.77
CA THR A 41 -0.27 12.25 3.26
C THR A 41 0.29 11.01 3.95
N TYR A 42 -0.56 10.10 4.42
CA TYR A 42 -0.12 8.83 5.01
C TYR A 42 0.34 7.82 3.94
N LEU A 43 -0.16 7.93 2.71
CA LEU A 43 0.11 6.96 1.65
C LEU A 43 1.60 6.77 1.32
N PRO A 44 2.48 7.79 1.29
CA PRO A 44 3.91 7.59 1.12
C PRO A 44 4.56 6.70 2.19
N PHE A 45 4.09 6.77 3.43
CA PHE A 45 4.58 5.90 4.52
C PHE A 45 4.09 4.46 4.31
N ILE A 46 2.84 4.28 3.87
CA ILE A 46 2.30 2.95 3.54
C ILE A 46 3.09 2.34 2.37
N VAL A 47 3.43 3.11 1.33
CA VAL A 47 4.29 2.66 0.22
C VAL A 47 5.64 2.18 0.74
N LYS A 48 6.28 2.93 1.64
CA LYS A 48 7.59 2.54 2.18
C LYS A 48 7.50 1.30 3.07
N ALA A 49 6.48 1.20 3.93
CA ALA A 49 6.23 0.00 4.74
C ALA A 49 5.95 -1.23 3.85
N LEU A 50 5.19 -1.06 2.76
CA LEU A 50 4.92 -2.12 1.79
C LEU A 50 6.20 -2.59 1.09
N VAL A 51 7.07 -1.68 0.68
CA VAL A 51 8.37 -2.01 0.06
C VAL A 51 9.25 -2.80 1.02
N ALA A 52 9.37 -2.36 2.28
CA ALA A 52 10.14 -3.07 3.31
C ALA A 52 9.57 -4.49 3.54
N ALA A 53 8.24 -4.60 3.63
CA ALA A 53 7.57 -5.89 3.79
C ALA A 53 7.79 -6.81 2.56
N CYS A 54 7.79 -6.29 1.34
CA CYS A 54 8.09 -7.07 0.13
C CYS A 54 9.54 -7.57 0.10
N ARG A 55 10.49 -6.86 0.72
CA ARG A 55 11.88 -7.33 0.88
C ARG A 55 11.96 -8.51 1.86
N GLN A 56 11.23 -8.42 2.97
CA GLN A 56 11.17 -9.47 3.99
C GLN A 56 10.39 -10.70 3.53
N PHE A 57 9.36 -10.49 2.70
CA PHE A 57 8.47 -11.55 2.18
C PHE A 57 8.43 -11.51 0.64
N PRO A 58 9.47 -12.01 -0.06
CA PRO A 58 9.59 -11.86 -1.52
C PRO A 58 8.44 -12.48 -2.32
N VAL A 59 7.74 -13.48 -1.77
CA VAL A 59 6.58 -14.10 -2.41
C VAL A 59 5.43 -13.11 -2.64
N MET A 60 5.33 -12.05 -1.81
CA MET A 60 4.33 -10.98 -1.97
C MET A 60 4.69 -10.00 -3.09
N ASN A 61 5.94 -10.02 -3.58
CA ASN A 61 6.44 -9.23 -4.71
C ASN A 61 6.72 -10.13 -5.93
N ALA A 62 5.81 -11.03 -6.22
CA ALA A 62 5.92 -12.00 -7.29
C ALA A 62 4.76 -11.88 -8.29
N MET A 63 4.82 -12.64 -9.34
CA MET A 63 3.71 -12.87 -10.28
C MET A 63 3.67 -14.34 -10.67
N ILE A 64 2.51 -14.81 -11.10
CA ILE A 64 2.39 -16.12 -11.71
C ILE A 64 2.53 -16.00 -13.23
N ASP A 65 3.41 -16.81 -13.81
CA ASP A 65 3.44 -17.10 -15.25
C ASP A 65 2.57 -18.35 -15.48
N GLU A 66 1.34 -18.13 -15.93
CA GLU A 66 0.37 -19.23 -16.11
C GLU A 66 0.74 -20.16 -17.26
N GLU A 67 1.47 -19.68 -18.28
CA GLU A 67 1.88 -20.48 -19.44
C GLU A 67 3.00 -21.47 -19.04
N LYS A 68 3.95 -20.99 -18.23
CA LYS A 68 5.06 -21.81 -17.75
C LYS A 68 4.78 -22.51 -16.44
N GLN A 69 3.70 -22.16 -15.76
CA GLN A 69 3.36 -22.61 -14.40
C GLN A 69 4.49 -22.31 -13.39
N GLU A 70 5.06 -21.11 -13.48
CA GLU A 70 6.17 -20.66 -12.64
C GLU A 70 5.76 -19.45 -11.80
N ILE A 71 6.31 -19.36 -10.59
CA ILE A 71 6.24 -18.17 -9.75
C ILE A 71 7.49 -17.32 -10.02
N VAL A 72 7.29 -16.11 -10.55
CA VAL A 72 8.37 -15.20 -10.92
C VAL A 72 8.55 -14.16 -9.82
N TYR A 73 9.61 -14.31 -9.03
CA TYR A 73 9.98 -13.35 -7.99
C TYR A 73 10.60 -12.10 -8.61
N LYS A 74 10.03 -10.93 -8.33
CA LYS A 74 10.57 -9.65 -8.80
C LYS A 74 11.69 -9.18 -7.87
N LYS A 75 12.80 -8.71 -8.47
CA LYS A 75 13.95 -8.14 -7.75
C LYS A 75 13.95 -6.60 -7.76
N TYR A 76 12.81 -6.00 -8.12
CA TYR A 76 12.56 -4.57 -8.16
C TYR A 76 11.18 -4.31 -7.54
N TYR A 77 10.95 -3.09 -7.06
CA TYR A 77 9.77 -2.74 -6.28
C TYR A 77 9.05 -1.56 -6.92
N ASN A 78 8.06 -1.89 -7.75
CA ASN A 78 7.22 -0.94 -8.46
C ASN A 78 5.81 -1.00 -7.89
N ILE A 79 5.37 0.09 -7.29
CA ILE A 79 4.12 0.12 -6.54
C ILE A 79 3.01 0.74 -7.37
N GLY A 80 1.98 -0.05 -7.70
CA GLY A 80 0.76 0.42 -8.32
C GLY A 80 -0.09 1.21 -7.31
N ILE A 81 -0.61 2.37 -7.73
CA ILE A 81 -1.50 3.19 -6.89
C ILE A 81 -2.86 3.30 -7.57
N ALA A 82 -3.85 2.55 -7.07
CA ALA A 82 -5.21 2.63 -7.61
C ALA A 82 -5.75 4.06 -7.47
N THR A 83 -6.08 4.66 -8.59
CA THR A 83 -6.52 6.05 -8.71
C THR A 83 -7.86 6.10 -9.47
N ASP A 84 -8.86 6.66 -8.82
CA ASP A 84 -10.16 6.91 -9.42
C ASP A 84 -10.10 8.13 -10.34
N THR A 85 -10.70 7.99 -11.54
CA THR A 85 -10.79 9.03 -12.54
C THR A 85 -12.17 9.03 -13.20
N ASP A 86 -12.54 10.12 -13.84
CA ASP A 86 -13.84 10.25 -14.57
C ASP A 86 -14.01 9.16 -15.65
N ASN A 87 -12.91 8.62 -16.17
CA ASN A 87 -12.88 7.57 -17.18
C ASN A 87 -12.72 6.14 -16.59
N GLY A 88 -12.85 5.99 -15.27
CA GLY A 88 -12.71 4.72 -14.56
C GLY A 88 -11.43 4.62 -13.74
N LEU A 89 -11.20 3.42 -13.20
CA LEU A 89 -10.06 3.13 -12.32
C LEU A 89 -8.78 2.92 -13.12
N LEU A 90 -7.75 3.68 -12.79
CA LEU A 90 -6.38 3.49 -13.30
C LEU A 90 -5.45 3.04 -12.18
N VAL A 91 -4.39 2.33 -12.54
CA VAL A 91 -3.34 1.91 -11.59
C VAL A 91 -1.97 2.38 -12.10
N PRO A 92 -1.67 3.69 -12.00
CA PRO A 92 -0.33 4.19 -12.30
C PRO A 92 0.70 3.62 -11.35
N VAL A 93 1.94 3.50 -11.82
CA VAL A 93 3.02 2.78 -11.14
C VAL A 93 4.13 3.74 -10.72
N ILE A 94 4.48 3.69 -9.43
CA ILE A 94 5.68 4.32 -8.90
C ILE A 94 6.84 3.34 -9.12
N HIS A 95 7.65 3.59 -10.13
CA HIS A 95 8.83 2.77 -10.42
C HIS A 95 9.94 3.01 -9.40
N ASP A 96 10.70 1.95 -9.07
CA ASP A 96 11.83 1.96 -8.15
C ASP A 96 11.49 2.64 -6.81
N ALA A 97 10.36 2.26 -6.21
CA ALA A 97 9.84 2.85 -4.97
C ALA A 97 10.78 2.63 -3.77
N ASP A 98 11.61 1.59 -3.83
CA ASP A 98 12.66 1.29 -2.86
C ASP A 98 13.78 2.35 -2.84
N ARG A 99 14.11 2.93 -4.00
CA ARG A 99 15.15 3.96 -4.16
C ARG A 99 14.66 5.37 -3.88
N LYS A 100 13.35 5.55 -3.65
CA LYS A 100 12.73 6.84 -3.39
C LYS A 100 12.53 7.05 -1.89
N ASN A 101 12.88 8.24 -1.39
CA ASN A 101 12.51 8.63 -0.03
C ASN A 101 11.02 9.03 0.03
N VAL A 102 10.51 9.22 1.25
CA VAL A 102 9.10 9.56 1.50
C VAL A 102 8.64 10.81 0.72
N TRP A 103 9.51 11.82 0.58
CA TRP A 103 9.18 13.06 -0.15
C TRP A 103 9.02 12.80 -1.65
N SER A 104 9.94 12.03 -2.23
CA SER A 104 9.90 11.66 -3.66
C SER A 104 8.69 10.78 -3.96
N VAL A 105 8.34 9.86 -3.06
CA VAL A 105 7.11 9.06 -3.17
C VAL A 105 5.87 9.94 -3.10
N ALA A 106 5.81 10.90 -2.16
CA ALA A 106 4.69 11.83 -2.04
C ALA A 106 4.51 12.69 -3.30
N ALA A 107 5.61 13.19 -3.87
CA ALA A 107 5.59 13.95 -5.11
C ALA A 107 5.10 13.09 -6.29
N ALA A 108 5.61 11.85 -6.42
CA ALA A 108 5.19 10.91 -7.46
C ALA A 108 3.70 10.55 -7.37
N ILE A 109 3.17 10.29 -6.18
CA ILE A 109 1.74 10.03 -5.97
C ILE A 109 0.90 11.20 -6.46
N LYS A 110 1.27 12.44 -6.09
CA LYS A 110 0.54 13.65 -6.50
C LYS A 110 0.57 13.82 -8.02
N ASP A 111 1.74 13.71 -8.63
CA ASP A 111 1.94 13.87 -10.07
C ASP A 111 1.13 12.83 -10.87
N LEU A 112 1.30 11.55 -10.55
CA LEU A 112 0.57 10.45 -11.21
C LEU A 112 -0.95 10.58 -11.07
N ALA A 113 -1.44 10.98 -9.88
CA ALA A 113 -2.87 11.16 -9.65
C ALA A 113 -3.46 12.33 -10.46
N VAL A 114 -2.74 13.46 -10.56
CA VAL A 114 -3.18 14.63 -11.36
C VAL A 114 -3.20 14.27 -12.83
N ARG A 115 -2.08 13.77 -13.36
CA ARG A 115 -1.97 13.41 -14.78
C ARG A 115 -2.89 12.24 -15.17
N GLY A 116 -3.16 11.33 -14.21
CA GLY A 116 -4.14 10.25 -14.41
C GLY A 116 -5.55 10.77 -14.66
N ARG A 117 -6.01 11.73 -13.84
CA ARG A 117 -7.33 12.37 -14.03
C ARG A 117 -7.41 13.18 -15.32
N GLU A 118 -6.30 13.78 -15.73
CA GLU A 118 -6.20 14.54 -16.98
C GLU A 118 -6.02 13.65 -18.23
N GLY A 119 -5.93 12.33 -18.08
CA GLY A 119 -5.69 11.40 -19.18
C GLY A 119 -4.29 11.52 -19.83
N LYS A 120 -3.30 12.04 -19.09
CA LYS A 120 -1.95 12.35 -19.59
C LYS A 120 -0.88 11.33 -19.19
N LEU A 121 -1.28 10.17 -18.68
CA LEU A 121 -0.32 9.10 -18.34
C LEU A 121 0.14 8.37 -19.59
N SER A 122 1.44 8.11 -19.68
CA SER A 122 2.00 7.27 -20.72
C SER A 122 1.72 5.78 -20.46
N PRO A 123 1.71 4.91 -21.49
CA PRO A 123 1.55 3.48 -21.30
C PRO A 123 2.61 2.84 -20.40
N ASN A 124 3.82 3.40 -20.33
CA ASN A 124 4.89 2.90 -19.47
C ASN A 124 4.63 3.17 -17.98
N GLU A 125 3.93 4.25 -17.66
CA GLU A 125 3.55 4.58 -16.30
C GLU A 125 2.39 3.72 -15.75
N MET A 126 1.79 2.93 -16.62
CA MET A 126 0.70 2.00 -16.30
C MET A 126 1.13 0.53 -16.26
N LYS A 127 2.43 0.25 -16.48
CA LYS A 127 2.96 -1.11 -16.61
C LYS A 127 4.09 -1.37 -15.62
N GLY A 128 4.39 -2.65 -15.40
CA GLY A 128 5.54 -3.06 -14.61
C GLY A 128 5.36 -2.96 -13.10
N GLY A 129 4.12 -2.78 -12.61
CA GLY A 129 3.79 -2.90 -11.19
C GLY A 129 4.12 -4.30 -10.65
N THR A 130 4.50 -4.37 -9.39
CA THR A 130 4.85 -5.63 -8.72
C THR A 130 3.89 -5.97 -7.59
N ILE A 131 3.32 -4.97 -6.95
CA ILE A 131 2.22 -5.03 -5.99
C ILE A 131 1.49 -3.69 -5.99
N SER A 132 0.20 -3.69 -5.72
CA SER A 132 -0.63 -2.47 -5.76
C SER A 132 -1.14 -2.06 -4.39
N ILE A 133 -1.42 -0.76 -4.24
CA ILE A 133 -2.16 -0.18 -3.11
C ILE A 133 -3.45 0.44 -3.63
N THR A 134 -4.55 0.21 -2.94
CA THR A 134 -5.80 0.94 -3.12
C THR A 134 -6.20 1.62 -1.82
N ASN A 135 -6.65 2.88 -1.90
CA ASN A 135 -6.96 3.69 -0.72
C ASN A 135 -8.37 4.27 -0.83
N ILE A 136 -9.29 3.76 -0.01
CA ILE A 136 -10.64 4.27 0.13
C ILE A 136 -10.85 5.07 1.44
N GLY A 137 -9.81 5.20 2.25
CA GLY A 137 -9.87 5.94 3.51
C GLY A 137 -10.19 7.43 3.31
N SER A 138 -9.74 8.01 2.19
CA SER A 138 -10.03 9.39 1.82
C SER A 138 -11.50 9.68 1.53
N VAL A 139 -12.26 8.65 1.17
CA VAL A 139 -13.72 8.72 0.94
C VAL A 139 -14.53 8.09 2.07
N GLY A 140 -13.87 7.77 3.20
CA GLY A 140 -14.50 7.30 4.42
C GLY A 140 -14.66 5.78 4.54
N GLY A 141 -14.15 5.01 3.57
CA GLY A 141 -14.19 3.54 3.61
C GLY A 141 -13.30 2.97 4.73
N MET A 142 -13.70 1.85 5.30
CA MET A 142 -12.99 1.18 6.40
C MET A 142 -12.37 -0.12 5.90
N PHE A 143 -13.09 -1.24 5.97
CA PHE A 143 -12.67 -2.52 5.44
C PHE A 143 -13.33 -2.79 4.10
N PHE A 144 -12.63 -3.48 3.23
CA PHE A 144 -13.11 -3.91 1.91
C PHE A 144 -12.25 -5.04 1.37
N THR A 145 -12.68 -5.68 0.31
CA THR A 145 -11.98 -6.77 -0.36
C THR A 145 -11.41 -6.26 -1.69
N PRO A 146 -10.17 -5.73 -1.73
CA PRO A 146 -9.60 -5.25 -2.97
C PRO A 146 -9.37 -6.40 -3.95
N VAL A 147 -9.61 -6.15 -5.24
CA VAL A 147 -9.33 -7.10 -6.31
C VAL A 147 -7.90 -6.96 -6.76
N ILE A 148 -7.16 -8.07 -6.79
CA ILE A 148 -5.75 -8.11 -7.19
C ILE A 148 -5.59 -7.57 -8.61
N ASN A 149 -4.59 -6.72 -8.83
CA ASN A 149 -4.20 -6.23 -10.16
C ASN A 149 -3.38 -7.30 -10.89
N PHE A 150 -4.07 -8.27 -11.47
CA PHE A 150 -3.45 -9.41 -12.15
C PHE A 150 -2.41 -8.96 -13.21
N PRO A 151 -1.19 -9.57 -13.27
CA PRO A 151 -0.74 -10.81 -12.64
C PRO A 151 0.00 -10.65 -11.29
N GLU A 152 -0.16 -9.52 -10.60
CA GLU A 152 0.38 -9.36 -9.25
C GLU A 152 -0.21 -10.43 -8.30
N VAL A 153 0.53 -10.75 -7.23
CA VAL A 153 0.13 -11.77 -6.23
C VAL A 153 -0.78 -11.18 -5.15
N ALA A 154 -0.64 -9.89 -4.87
CA ALA A 154 -1.38 -9.27 -3.78
C ALA A 154 -1.68 -7.79 -4.04
N ILE A 155 -2.64 -7.27 -3.26
CA ILE A 155 -2.99 -5.85 -3.21
C ILE A 155 -3.28 -5.44 -1.76
N LEU A 156 -2.69 -4.32 -1.32
CA LEU A 156 -2.94 -3.74 -0.01
C LEU A 156 -4.04 -2.68 -0.10
N GLY A 157 -5.08 -2.84 0.69
CA GLY A 157 -6.15 -1.85 0.88
C GLY A 157 -5.87 -1.00 2.11
N ALA A 158 -5.88 0.32 1.97
CA ALA A 158 -5.85 1.27 3.07
C ALA A 158 -7.24 1.87 3.30
N GLY A 159 -7.77 1.68 4.49
CA GLY A 159 -9.01 2.30 4.95
C GLY A 159 -8.76 3.62 5.69
N ARG A 160 -9.83 4.18 6.25
CA ARG A 160 -9.77 5.42 7.01
C ARG A 160 -9.01 5.25 8.32
N ILE A 161 -8.47 6.37 8.82
CA ILE A 161 -7.99 6.49 10.19
C ILE A 161 -9.12 7.09 11.01
N THR A 162 -9.45 6.45 12.14
CA THR A 162 -10.48 6.93 13.08
C THR A 162 -9.96 6.94 14.50
N GLU A 163 -10.42 7.88 15.30
CA GLU A 163 -10.18 7.84 16.75
C GLU A 163 -11.00 6.70 17.36
N LYS A 164 -10.33 5.86 18.14
CA LYS A 164 -10.94 4.74 18.88
C LYS A 164 -10.32 4.61 20.25
N PRO A 165 -11.07 4.05 21.25
CA PRO A 165 -10.45 3.61 22.48
C PRO A 165 -9.48 2.45 22.18
N VAL A 166 -8.24 2.61 22.65
CA VAL A 166 -7.18 1.60 22.55
C VAL A 166 -6.59 1.36 23.93
N VAL A 167 -6.03 0.17 24.15
CA VAL A 167 -5.32 -0.12 25.39
C VAL A 167 -3.84 0.22 25.20
N LYS A 168 -3.32 1.15 26.02
CA LYS A 168 -1.88 1.52 26.08
C LYS A 168 -1.39 1.38 27.50
N ASN A 169 -0.37 0.56 27.71
CA ASN A 169 0.20 0.31 29.04
C ASN A 169 -0.82 -0.12 30.11
N GLY A 170 -1.84 -0.87 29.69
CA GLY A 170 -2.91 -1.35 30.58
C GLY A 170 -4.06 -0.35 30.83
N GLU A 171 -4.00 0.85 30.25
CA GLU A 171 -5.02 1.88 30.39
C GLU A 171 -5.74 2.14 29.06
N ILE A 172 -7.00 2.57 29.15
CA ILE A 172 -7.77 2.98 27.97
C ILE A 172 -7.35 4.40 27.58
N ALA A 173 -6.90 4.55 26.34
CA ALA A 173 -6.53 5.83 25.74
C ALA A 173 -7.21 6.04 24.39
N VAL A 174 -7.27 7.26 23.90
CA VAL A 174 -7.67 7.54 22.52
C VAL A 174 -6.50 7.26 21.60
N GLY A 175 -6.71 6.41 20.59
CA GLY A 175 -5.73 6.12 19.55
C GLY A 175 -6.27 6.41 18.16
N HIS A 176 -5.39 6.72 17.23
CA HIS A 176 -5.70 6.85 15.81
C HIS A 176 -5.52 5.49 15.13
N VAL A 177 -6.63 4.83 14.79
CA VAL A 177 -6.63 3.46 14.28
C VAL A 177 -6.89 3.46 12.78
N MET A 178 -5.95 2.88 12.02
CA MET A 178 -6.06 2.67 10.57
C MET A 178 -6.57 1.27 10.28
N ALA A 179 -7.54 1.17 9.38
CA ALA A 179 -7.99 -0.12 8.85
C ALA A 179 -7.12 -0.52 7.64
N LEU A 180 -6.75 -1.79 7.59
CA LEU A 180 -5.99 -2.39 6.49
C LEU A 180 -6.72 -3.63 5.98
N SER A 181 -6.64 -3.86 4.68
CA SER A 181 -7.14 -5.06 4.01
C SER A 181 -6.07 -5.58 3.05
N LEU A 182 -5.72 -6.85 3.13
CA LEU A 182 -4.73 -7.47 2.25
C LEU A 182 -5.40 -8.61 1.50
N SER A 183 -5.60 -8.45 0.19
CA SER A 183 -6.02 -9.57 -0.67
C SER A 183 -4.81 -10.18 -1.35
N PHE A 184 -4.80 -11.51 -1.44
CA PHE A 184 -3.71 -12.26 -2.06
C PHE A 184 -4.22 -13.50 -2.80
N ASP A 185 -3.43 -13.97 -3.75
CA ASP A 185 -3.69 -15.20 -4.52
C ASP A 185 -3.31 -16.42 -3.69
N HIS A 186 -4.32 -17.17 -3.23
CA HIS A 186 -4.12 -18.32 -2.33
C HIS A 186 -3.50 -19.54 -3.01
N ARG A 187 -3.28 -19.51 -4.32
CA ARG A 187 -2.47 -20.53 -5.02
C ARG A 187 -0.98 -20.38 -4.71
N ILE A 188 -0.55 -19.16 -4.35
CA ILE A 188 0.85 -18.77 -4.21
C ILE A 188 1.21 -18.49 -2.76
N VAL A 189 0.30 -17.84 -2.02
CA VAL A 189 0.53 -17.39 -0.64
C VAL A 189 -0.46 -18.07 0.29
N ASP A 190 0.04 -18.65 1.37
CA ASP A 190 -0.79 -19.16 2.46
C ASP A 190 -1.17 -18.06 3.47
N GLY A 191 -2.18 -18.36 4.30
CA GLY A 191 -2.70 -17.40 5.28
C GLY A 191 -1.69 -16.98 6.34
N ALA A 192 -0.78 -17.86 6.78
CA ALA A 192 0.22 -17.55 7.80
C ALA A 192 1.28 -16.59 7.26
N THR A 193 1.76 -16.80 6.04
CA THR A 193 2.68 -15.92 5.35
C THR A 193 2.04 -14.55 5.10
N ALA A 194 0.79 -14.51 4.63
CA ALA A 194 0.06 -13.27 4.40
C ALA A 194 -0.18 -12.49 5.70
N GLN A 195 -0.52 -13.18 6.81
CA GLN A 195 -0.69 -12.52 8.10
C GLN A 195 0.63 -12.00 8.65
N SER A 196 1.73 -12.73 8.50
CA SER A 196 3.06 -12.29 8.91
C SER A 196 3.51 -11.06 8.13
N PHE A 197 3.26 -11.02 6.83
CA PHE A 197 3.47 -9.85 5.97
C PHE A 197 2.66 -8.64 6.44
N LEU A 198 1.37 -8.82 6.70
CA LEU A 198 0.50 -7.74 7.20
C LEU A 198 0.93 -7.26 8.58
N ASN A 199 1.31 -8.16 9.49
CA ASN A 199 1.84 -7.82 10.81
C ASN A 199 3.11 -6.98 10.72
N TYR A 200 4.01 -7.29 9.80
CA TYR A 200 5.23 -6.51 9.59
C TYR A 200 4.91 -5.09 9.08
N ILE A 201 3.98 -4.95 8.13
CA ILE A 201 3.48 -3.63 7.70
C ILE A 201 2.90 -2.86 8.88
N LYS A 202 2.07 -3.51 9.71
CA LYS A 202 1.46 -2.91 10.92
C LYS A 202 2.54 -2.41 11.88
N GLN A 203 3.57 -3.21 12.14
CA GLN A 203 4.69 -2.85 13.00
C GLN A 203 5.40 -1.58 12.51
N LEU A 204 5.71 -1.50 11.21
CA LEU A 204 6.36 -0.34 10.60
C LEU A 204 5.49 0.92 10.60
N LEU A 205 4.17 0.78 10.45
CA LEU A 205 3.24 1.92 10.50
C LEU A 205 2.95 2.40 11.92
N ALA A 206 3.00 1.50 12.92
CA ALA A 206 2.84 1.85 14.33
C ALA A 206 4.07 2.59 14.87
N ASP A 207 5.25 2.27 14.33
CA ASP A 207 6.54 2.85 14.74
C ASP A 207 7.27 3.47 13.54
N PRO A 208 7.09 4.78 13.30
CA PRO A 208 7.77 5.48 12.21
C PRO A 208 9.30 5.54 12.34
N GLU A 209 9.86 5.39 13.54
CA GLU A 209 11.31 5.36 13.75
C GLU A 209 11.87 4.04 13.22
N LEU A 210 11.19 2.93 13.49
CA LEU A 210 11.52 1.64 12.92
C LEU A 210 11.41 1.67 11.38
N LEU A 211 10.35 2.28 10.85
CA LEU A 211 10.19 2.41 9.40
C LEU A 211 11.38 3.11 8.74
N VAL A 212 11.97 4.14 9.38
CA VAL A 212 13.14 4.86 8.84
C VAL A 212 14.38 3.95 8.77
N LEU A 213 14.51 2.96 9.66
CA LEU A 213 15.64 2.02 9.67
C LEU A 213 15.55 0.96 8.58
N GLU A 214 14.34 0.68 8.07
CA GLU A 214 14.06 -0.40 7.12
C GLU A 214 13.97 0.08 5.65
N VAL A 215 14.02 1.39 5.38
CA VAL A 215 13.75 1.96 4.04
C VAL A 215 14.88 2.83 3.48
#